data_ded5c818d3b501089b190f424bf7e027
#
_entry.id   ded5c818d3b501089b190f424bf7e027
#
_cell.length_a   1.000
_cell.length_b   1.000
_cell.length_c   1.000
_cell.angle_alpha   90.00
_cell.angle_beta   90.00
_cell.angle_gamma   90.00
#
_symmetry.space_group_name_H-M   'P 1'
#
loop_
_entity.id
_entity.type
_entity.pdbx_description
1 polymer ?
#
loop_
_entity_poly.entity_id
_entity_poly.type
_entity_poly.pdbx_seq_one_letter_code
_entity_poly.pdbx_strand_id
1 'polypeptide(L)'
;MVNSSINPYQVVVDASSPLKALPLLYREAKRLRPELVVCVEPITILVGLALRRKLGCRLVFDSHEFFADAHAERAALLLRLPVKAIYLIALRYLASKADAVWAVNQEILNQLFPANPKAENLLVLPNYPVANVWDYQCDVPGALAQLCEMRFDLIYAGGLTRNRGVFKILKCASLLKKEFPRIKILILGKFHDPGVEKEFNDSVNSYNLNAVIYYQEWIPAEKIGLLLKRSRFGLWLFNPGMKRMSLATPLKVLEYFAAGLPVISIKTPLMTSLIAYNKLGMLCKYHSRDIADAIATMLKMPEDEYLAMSRRCIEISESRFNWESLEPALFKLIDHIL
;
A
#
# COMPACT_ATOMS: atom_id res chain seq x y z
N MET A 1 27.07 7.50 -11.16
CA MET A 1 26.67 7.36 -12.58
C MET A 1 25.18 7.61 -12.66
N VAL A 2 24.74 8.49 -13.56
CA VAL A 2 23.31 8.74 -13.80
C VAL A 2 22.83 7.66 -14.75
N ASN A 3 21.91 6.80 -14.30
CA ASN A 3 21.32 5.78 -15.17
C ASN A 3 20.16 6.44 -15.94
N SER A 4 20.41 6.84 -17.19
CA SER A 4 19.52 7.65 -18.03
C SER A 4 18.37 6.87 -18.69
N SER A 5 18.21 5.58 -18.38
CA SER A 5 17.28 4.69 -19.10
C SER A 5 15.85 4.60 -18.53
N ILE A 6 15.55 5.26 -17.39
CA ILE A 6 14.29 5.01 -16.68
C ILE A 6 13.28 6.16 -16.79
N ASN A 7 13.72 7.39 -16.81
CA ASN A 7 12.88 8.58 -17.03
C ASN A 7 13.77 9.79 -17.30
N PRO A 8 13.62 10.55 -18.38
CA PRO A 8 14.45 11.71 -18.68
C PRO A 8 14.39 12.82 -17.61
N TYR A 9 13.38 12.77 -16.75
CA TYR A 9 13.21 13.71 -15.63
C TYR A 9 13.67 13.15 -14.29
N GLN A 10 14.16 11.91 -14.24
CA GLN A 10 14.64 11.30 -12.99
C GLN A 10 16.14 11.50 -12.82
N VAL A 11 16.53 12.16 -11.73
CA VAL A 11 17.90 12.28 -11.28
C VAL A 11 18.09 11.40 -10.06
N VAL A 12 18.95 10.38 -10.19
CA VAL A 12 19.32 9.51 -9.07
C VAL A 12 20.61 10.06 -8.44
N VAL A 13 20.53 10.35 -7.15
CA VAL A 13 21.67 10.82 -6.34
C VAL A 13 22.22 9.63 -5.56
N ASP A 14 23.45 9.22 -5.92
CA ASP A 14 24.16 8.17 -5.19
C ASP A 14 24.86 8.76 -3.96
N ALA A 15 24.42 8.31 -2.78
CA ALA A 15 24.99 8.73 -1.52
C ALA A 15 24.94 7.60 -0.48
N SER A 16 26.03 7.47 0.31
CA SER A 16 26.18 6.42 1.32
C SER A 16 25.26 6.58 2.55
N SER A 17 24.57 7.70 2.68
CA SER A 17 23.56 7.95 3.72
C SER A 17 22.61 9.08 3.31
N PRO A 18 21.39 9.14 3.90
CA PRO A 18 20.43 10.22 3.64
C PRO A 18 20.99 11.62 3.90
N LEU A 19 21.78 11.81 4.95
CA LEU A 19 22.41 13.10 5.28
C LEU A 19 23.38 13.55 4.19
N LYS A 20 24.16 12.64 3.62
CA LYS A 20 25.09 12.95 2.52
C LYS A 20 24.38 13.20 1.19
N ALA A 21 23.15 12.73 1.04
CA ALA A 21 22.33 13.01 -0.13
C ALA A 21 21.83 14.46 -0.18
N LEU A 22 21.58 15.11 0.96
CA LEU A 22 20.96 16.44 1.02
C LEU A 22 21.66 17.52 0.20
N PRO A 23 23.00 17.70 0.29
CA PRO A 23 23.70 18.70 -0.53
C PRO A 23 23.63 18.42 -2.04
N LEU A 24 23.63 17.14 -2.41
CA LEU A 24 23.51 16.72 -3.81
C LEU A 24 22.10 16.98 -4.34
N LEU A 25 21.07 16.61 -3.58
CA LEU A 25 19.68 16.91 -3.90
C LEU A 25 19.45 18.41 -4.03
N TYR A 26 19.98 19.21 -3.10
CA TYR A 26 19.90 20.68 -3.17
C TYR A 26 20.51 21.22 -4.45
N ARG A 27 21.73 20.76 -4.82
CA ARG A 27 22.43 21.22 -6.02
C ARG A 27 21.65 20.91 -7.28
N GLU A 28 21.14 19.67 -7.42
CA GLU A 28 20.38 19.27 -8.61
C GLU A 28 19.02 19.98 -8.68
N ALA A 29 18.28 20.05 -7.59
CA ALA A 29 17.00 20.77 -7.56
C ALA A 29 17.18 22.28 -7.83
N LYS A 30 18.24 22.91 -7.30
CA LYS A 30 18.54 24.32 -7.57
C LYS A 30 18.81 24.57 -9.05
N ARG A 31 19.44 23.63 -9.77
CA ARG A 31 19.72 23.74 -11.21
C ARG A 31 18.43 23.78 -12.04
N LEU A 32 17.40 23.07 -11.59
CA LEU A 32 16.08 23.01 -12.25
C LEU A 32 15.24 24.29 -12.06
N ARG A 33 15.58 25.16 -11.10
CA ARG A 33 14.83 26.38 -10.74
C ARG A 33 13.33 26.14 -10.60
N PRO A 34 12.87 25.19 -9.74
CA PRO A 34 11.47 24.87 -9.62
C PRO A 34 10.67 26.03 -9.02
N GLU A 35 9.43 26.19 -9.45
CA GLU A 35 8.43 27.07 -8.83
C GLU A 35 7.81 26.40 -7.59
N LEU A 36 7.68 25.06 -7.61
CA LEU A 36 7.15 24.23 -6.55
C LEU A 36 8.09 23.06 -6.25
N VAL A 37 8.35 22.81 -4.98
CA VAL A 37 9.12 21.65 -4.49
C VAL A 37 8.25 20.79 -3.60
N VAL A 38 8.11 19.50 -3.92
CA VAL A 38 7.44 18.52 -3.09
C VAL A 38 8.47 17.67 -2.35
N CYS A 39 8.45 17.70 -1.04
CA CYS A 39 9.31 16.94 -0.16
C CYS A 39 8.56 15.75 0.41
N VAL A 40 8.96 14.52 0.06
CA VAL A 40 8.26 13.29 0.44
C VAL A 40 8.77 12.73 1.78
N GLU A 41 10.07 12.82 2.04
CA GLU A 41 10.68 12.39 3.31
C GLU A 41 10.89 13.58 4.25
N PRO A 42 10.67 13.45 5.57
CA PRO A 42 10.83 14.55 6.52
C PRO A 42 12.16 15.28 6.43
N ILE A 43 13.26 14.53 6.22
CA ILE A 43 14.60 15.11 6.12
C ILE A 43 14.76 16.00 4.87
N THR A 44 14.02 15.73 3.79
CA THR A 44 14.09 16.50 2.54
C THR A 44 13.43 17.87 2.67
N ILE A 45 12.59 18.11 3.69
CA ILE A 45 12.05 19.43 4.01
C ILE A 45 13.18 20.45 4.21
N LEU A 46 14.32 20.04 4.78
CA LEU A 46 15.47 20.92 4.95
C LEU A 46 16.01 21.42 3.60
N VAL A 47 16.03 20.55 2.57
CA VAL A 47 16.40 20.93 1.19
C VAL A 47 15.36 21.88 0.62
N GLY A 48 14.08 21.59 0.77
CA GLY A 48 12.98 22.43 0.32
C GLY A 48 13.02 23.83 0.95
N LEU A 49 13.28 23.94 2.26
CA LEU A 49 13.45 25.22 2.95
C LEU A 49 14.65 26.03 2.43
N ALA A 50 15.77 25.36 2.14
CA ALA A 50 16.95 26.01 1.57
C ALA A 50 16.68 26.50 0.13
N LEU A 51 15.96 25.71 -0.69
CA LEU A 51 15.55 26.11 -2.04
C LEU A 51 14.58 27.29 -2.00
N ARG A 52 13.55 27.25 -1.13
CA ARG A 52 12.60 28.34 -0.94
C ARG A 52 13.32 29.65 -0.58
N ARG A 53 14.27 29.61 0.36
CA ARG A 53 15.05 30.80 0.75
C ARG A 53 15.90 31.34 -0.42
N LYS A 54 16.41 30.47 -1.29
CA LYS A 54 17.31 30.86 -2.37
C LYS A 54 16.61 31.24 -3.67
N LEU A 55 15.50 30.57 -4.00
CA LEU A 55 14.80 30.69 -5.30
C LEU A 55 13.41 31.32 -5.16
N GLY A 56 12.85 31.43 -3.94
CA GLY A 56 11.48 31.88 -3.73
C GLY A 56 10.39 30.85 -4.05
N CYS A 57 10.77 29.59 -4.36
CA CYS A 57 9.82 28.55 -4.71
C CYS A 57 8.88 28.17 -3.55
N ARG A 58 7.72 27.65 -3.87
CA ARG A 58 6.78 27.06 -2.89
C ARG A 58 7.26 25.71 -2.42
N LEU A 59 6.91 25.37 -1.17
CA LEU A 59 7.29 24.12 -0.53
C LEU A 59 6.06 23.36 -0.08
N VAL A 60 5.91 22.14 -0.56
CA VAL A 60 4.91 21.19 -0.09
C VAL A 60 5.61 20.03 0.63
N PHE A 61 5.02 19.59 1.73
CA PHE A 61 5.42 18.37 2.40
C PHE A 61 4.38 17.26 2.16
N ASP A 62 4.82 16.15 1.59
CA ASP A 62 4.02 14.94 1.39
C ASP A 62 4.30 13.93 2.51
N SER A 63 3.32 13.74 3.40
CA SER A 63 3.43 12.81 4.53
C SER A 63 2.73 11.48 4.20
N HIS A 64 3.43 10.60 3.53
CA HIS A 64 2.89 9.30 3.06
C HIS A 64 2.91 8.18 4.11
N GLU A 65 3.49 8.41 5.30
CA GLU A 65 3.51 7.45 6.42
C GLU A 65 3.38 8.14 7.79
N PHE A 66 3.11 7.30 8.81
CA PHE A 66 3.21 7.67 10.22
C PHE A 66 4.70 7.70 10.66
N PHE A 67 5.48 8.66 10.17
CA PHE A 67 6.93 8.72 10.37
C PHE A 67 7.35 8.63 11.85
N ALA A 68 6.64 9.31 12.75
CA ALA A 68 6.97 9.27 14.18
C ALA A 68 6.76 7.88 14.78
N ASP A 69 5.71 7.16 14.37
CA ASP A 69 5.45 5.80 14.79
C ASP A 69 6.49 4.84 14.16
N ALA A 70 6.82 5.02 12.89
CA ALA A 70 7.81 4.20 12.19
C ALA A 70 9.21 4.28 12.81
N HIS A 71 9.62 5.48 13.25
CA HIS A 71 10.89 5.66 13.94
C HIS A 71 10.86 5.09 15.37
N ALA A 72 9.76 5.28 16.10
CA ALA A 72 9.59 4.73 17.43
C ALA A 72 9.62 3.19 17.46
N GLU A 73 9.05 2.52 16.45
CA GLU A 73 9.08 1.06 16.36
C GLU A 73 10.48 0.47 16.26
N ARG A 74 11.46 1.24 15.75
CA ARG A 74 12.88 0.84 15.66
C ARG A 74 13.63 1.01 16.98
N ALA A 75 13.08 1.76 17.94
CA ALA A 75 13.69 1.98 19.25
C ALA A 75 13.37 0.83 20.22
N ALA A 76 14.23 0.68 21.26
CA ALA A 76 13.95 -0.23 22.37
C ALA A 76 12.59 0.11 23.01
N LEU A 77 11.88 -0.89 23.53
CA LEU A 77 10.49 -0.78 23.97
C LEU A 77 10.25 0.41 24.93
N LEU A 78 11.15 0.57 25.91
CA LEU A 78 11.07 1.65 26.90
C LEU A 78 11.31 3.06 26.31
N LEU A 79 11.99 3.16 25.17
CA LEU A 79 12.32 4.41 24.50
C LEU A 79 11.32 4.80 23.39
N ARG A 80 10.36 3.94 23.07
CA ARG A 80 9.43 4.20 21.97
C ARG A 80 8.59 5.47 22.15
N LEU A 81 8.06 5.69 23.36
CA LEU A 81 7.23 6.87 23.61
C LEU A 81 8.05 8.18 23.55
N PRO A 82 9.21 8.33 24.25
CA PRO A 82 10.01 9.55 24.13
C PRO A 82 10.54 9.78 22.71
N VAL A 83 11.00 8.73 22.01
CA VAL A 83 11.45 8.85 20.62
C VAL A 83 10.32 9.35 19.73
N LYS A 84 9.12 8.78 19.86
CA LYS A 84 7.93 9.24 19.12
C LYS A 84 7.62 10.70 19.40
N ALA A 85 7.61 11.10 20.67
CA ALA A 85 7.27 12.47 21.07
C ALA A 85 8.28 13.48 20.50
N ILE A 86 9.57 13.24 20.65
CA ILE A 86 10.64 14.12 20.14
C ILE A 86 10.54 14.23 18.61
N TYR A 87 10.42 13.09 17.93
CA TYR A 87 10.32 13.07 16.47
C TYR A 87 9.07 13.81 15.97
N LEU A 88 7.93 13.63 16.64
CA LEU A 88 6.69 14.30 16.28
C LEU A 88 6.75 15.82 16.49
N ILE A 89 7.40 16.29 17.56
CA ILE A 89 7.61 17.72 17.80
C ILE A 89 8.46 18.32 16.67
N ALA A 90 9.59 17.68 16.32
CA ALA A 90 10.45 18.11 15.24
C ALA A 90 9.71 18.11 13.89
N LEU A 91 8.95 17.05 13.62
CA LEU A 91 8.19 16.92 12.37
C LEU A 91 7.08 17.98 12.26
N ARG A 92 6.34 18.24 13.34
CA ARG A 92 5.34 19.32 13.38
C ARG A 92 5.97 20.69 13.09
N TYR A 93 7.12 20.97 13.68
CA TYR A 93 7.85 22.20 13.43
C TYR A 93 8.26 22.32 11.96
N LEU A 94 8.84 21.27 11.37
CA LEU A 94 9.24 21.27 9.95
C LEU A 94 8.02 21.38 9.02
N ALA A 95 6.98 20.60 9.26
CA ALA A 95 5.75 20.63 8.48
C ALA A 95 5.06 22.01 8.53
N SER A 96 5.09 22.70 9.68
CA SER A 96 4.52 24.05 9.80
C SER A 96 5.26 25.12 8.97
N LYS A 97 6.43 24.80 8.44
CA LYS A 97 7.18 25.70 7.56
C LYS A 97 6.86 25.50 6.07
N ALA A 98 6.14 24.45 5.71
CA ALA A 98 5.69 24.23 4.35
C ALA A 98 4.52 25.16 4.00
N ASP A 99 4.40 25.54 2.74
CA ASP A 99 3.28 26.33 2.23
C ASP A 99 1.99 25.50 2.20
N ALA A 100 2.12 24.19 1.91
CA ALA A 100 1.05 23.22 2.05
C ALA A 100 1.58 21.86 2.53
N VAL A 101 0.68 21.07 3.13
CA VAL A 101 0.96 19.68 3.51
C VAL A 101 -0.18 18.80 3.02
N TRP A 102 0.14 17.74 2.33
CA TRP A 102 -0.81 16.67 2.13
C TRP A 102 -0.35 15.37 2.82
N ALA A 103 -1.31 14.53 3.12
CA ALA A 103 -1.05 13.26 3.80
C ALA A 103 -1.99 12.17 3.29
N VAL A 104 -1.53 10.92 3.33
CA VAL A 104 -2.31 9.78 2.83
C VAL A 104 -3.58 9.47 3.62
N ASN A 105 -3.76 10.06 4.80
CA ASN A 105 -5.01 9.97 5.57
C ASN A 105 -5.15 11.12 6.57
N GLN A 106 -6.39 11.34 7.03
CA GLN A 106 -6.72 12.40 7.99
C GLN A 106 -6.02 12.23 9.33
N GLU A 107 -5.73 10.99 9.76
CA GLU A 107 -5.10 10.74 11.07
C GLU A 107 -3.67 11.28 11.13
N ILE A 108 -2.93 11.25 10.01
CA ILE A 108 -1.61 11.88 9.92
C ILE A 108 -1.74 13.41 10.06
N LEU A 109 -2.71 14.04 9.40
CA LEU A 109 -2.94 15.48 9.55
C LEU A 109 -3.34 15.84 10.97
N ASN A 110 -4.20 15.04 11.62
CA ASN A 110 -4.56 15.21 13.03
C ASN A 110 -3.33 15.14 13.94
N GLN A 111 -2.39 14.24 13.64
CA GLN A 111 -1.14 14.14 14.40
C GLN A 111 -0.22 15.34 14.15
N LEU A 112 -0.10 15.82 12.93
CA LEU A 112 0.79 16.93 12.58
C LEU A 112 0.23 18.28 13.03
N PHE A 113 -1.06 18.49 12.86
CA PHE A 113 -1.76 19.77 13.10
C PHE A 113 -2.97 19.59 14.03
N PRO A 114 -2.77 19.23 15.31
CA PRO A 114 -3.87 18.89 16.22
C PRO A 114 -4.81 20.08 16.50
N ALA A 115 -4.35 21.32 16.38
CA ALA A 115 -5.17 22.52 16.61
C ALA A 115 -6.08 22.84 15.39
N ASN A 116 -5.61 22.60 14.17
CA ASN A 116 -6.37 22.84 12.94
C ASN A 116 -6.01 21.83 11.84
N PRO A 117 -6.48 20.58 11.93
CA PRO A 117 -6.13 19.53 10.94
C PRO A 117 -6.89 19.65 9.63
N LYS A 118 -7.76 20.66 9.47
CA LYS A 118 -8.58 20.94 8.29
C LYS A 118 -8.31 22.35 7.72
N ALA A 119 -7.13 22.91 7.98
CA ALA A 119 -6.73 24.18 7.38
C ALA A 119 -6.71 24.08 5.84
N GLU A 120 -6.93 25.20 5.16
CA GLU A 120 -7.07 25.24 3.68
C GLU A 120 -5.82 24.77 2.94
N ASN A 121 -4.65 24.90 3.55
CA ASN A 121 -3.37 24.40 3.01
C ASN A 121 -3.05 22.95 3.40
N LEU A 122 -4.01 22.20 3.94
CA LEU A 122 -3.87 20.79 4.29
C LEU A 122 -4.80 19.95 3.42
N LEU A 123 -4.28 18.87 2.83
CA LEU A 123 -5.04 17.98 1.97
C LEU A 123 -4.83 16.51 2.37
N VAL A 124 -5.92 15.75 2.42
CA VAL A 124 -5.84 14.29 2.45
C VAL A 124 -5.70 13.79 1.01
N LEU A 125 -4.55 13.20 0.70
CA LEU A 125 -4.20 12.67 -0.62
C LEU A 125 -3.81 11.20 -0.49
N PRO A 126 -4.78 10.27 -0.47
CA PRO A 126 -4.52 8.85 -0.31
C PRO A 126 -3.77 8.27 -1.51
N ASN A 127 -3.04 7.19 -1.29
CA ASN A 127 -2.44 6.39 -2.36
C ASN A 127 -3.54 5.58 -3.07
N TYR A 128 -4.24 6.20 -4.00
CA TYR A 128 -5.22 5.49 -4.83
C TYR A 128 -4.55 4.98 -6.12
N PRO A 129 -5.01 3.84 -6.66
CA PRO A 129 -4.52 3.37 -7.94
C PRO A 129 -4.94 4.34 -9.06
N VAL A 130 -4.10 4.49 -10.07
CA VAL A 130 -4.47 5.17 -11.32
C VAL A 130 -5.50 4.32 -12.05
N ALA A 131 -6.53 4.93 -12.61
CA ALA A 131 -7.47 4.22 -13.48
C ALA A 131 -6.74 3.63 -14.69
N ASN A 132 -7.09 2.43 -15.08
CA ASN A 132 -6.49 1.73 -16.23
C ASN A 132 -4.96 1.54 -16.15
N VAL A 133 -4.41 1.42 -14.92
CA VAL A 133 -2.98 1.25 -14.69
C VAL A 133 -2.40 -0.04 -15.29
N TRP A 134 -3.25 -1.05 -15.57
CA TRP A 134 -2.78 -2.36 -16.00
C TRP A 134 -2.87 -2.52 -17.52
N ASP A 135 -1.74 -2.90 -18.12
CA ASP A 135 -1.69 -3.37 -19.48
C ASP A 135 -2.03 -4.87 -19.53
N TYR A 136 -3.25 -5.17 -19.95
CA TYR A 136 -3.72 -6.56 -20.10
C TYR A 136 -3.31 -7.20 -21.42
N GLN A 137 -2.65 -6.46 -22.31
CA GLN A 137 -2.22 -6.93 -23.65
C GLN A 137 -0.69 -7.10 -23.72
N CYS A 138 0.03 -6.87 -22.61
CA CYS A 138 1.48 -6.98 -22.63
C CYS A 138 1.96 -8.43 -22.80
N ASP A 139 3.09 -8.59 -23.46
CA ASP A 139 3.79 -9.86 -23.54
C ASP A 139 4.16 -10.37 -22.15
N VAL A 140 3.81 -11.63 -21.89
CA VAL A 140 4.01 -12.28 -20.60
C VAL A 140 5.17 -13.26 -20.71
N PRO A 141 6.28 -13.09 -19.99
CA PRO A 141 7.42 -14.02 -20.08
C PRO A 141 7.10 -15.37 -19.41
N GLY A 142 7.53 -16.44 -20.07
CA GLY A 142 7.69 -17.85 -19.65
C GLY A 142 6.86 -18.32 -18.44
N ALA A 143 7.42 -18.29 -17.25
CA ALA A 143 6.77 -18.80 -16.04
C ALA A 143 5.49 -18.02 -15.65
N LEU A 144 5.43 -16.71 -15.93
CA LEU A 144 4.23 -15.91 -15.68
C LEU A 144 3.10 -16.28 -16.66
N ALA A 145 3.41 -16.68 -17.90
CA ALA A 145 2.43 -17.11 -18.87
C ALA A 145 1.61 -18.30 -18.37
N GLN A 146 2.27 -19.29 -17.77
CA GLN A 146 1.58 -20.45 -17.19
C GLN A 146 0.59 -20.06 -16.10
N LEU A 147 0.96 -19.11 -15.22
CA LEU A 147 0.06 -18.61 -14.18
C LEU A 147 -1.12 -17.83 -14.78
N CYS A 148 -0.91 -17.10 -15.88
CA CYS A 148 -1.97 -16.38 -16.57
C CYS A 148 -2.99 -17.30 -17.29
N GLU A 149 -2.66 -18.56 -17.56
CA GLU A 149 -3.59 -19.56 -18.08
C GLU A 149 -4.44 -20.20 -16.98
N MET A 150 -3.99 -20.10 -15.72
CA MET A 150 -4.67 -20.69 -14.57
C MET A 150 -5.78 -19.78 -14.03
N ARG A 151 -6.70 -20.38 -13.27
CA ARG A 151 -7.68 -19.66 -12.44
C ARG A 151 -7.34 -19.91 -10.97
N PHE A 152 -7.40 -18.86 -10.16
CA PHE A 152 -7.15 -18.92 -8.72
C PHE A 152 -8.43 -18.55 -7.96
N ASP A 153 -8.69 -19.27 -6.89
CA ASP A 153 -9.78 -18.93 -5.99
C ASP A 153 -9.44 -17.70 -5.16
N LEU A 154 -8.18 -17.63 -4.72
CA LEU A 154 -7.69 -16.56 -3.85
C LEU A 154 -6.36 -16.01 -4.36
N ILE A 155 -6.16 -14.70 -4.17
CA ILE A 155 -4.86 -14.06 -4.36
C ILE A 155 -4.48 -13.22 -3.14
N TYR A 156 -3.23 -13.35 -2.72
CA TYR A 156 -2.57 -12.38 -1.84
C TYR A 156 -1.45 -11.69 -2.63
N ALA A 157 -1.47 -10.35 -2.71
CA ALA A 157 -0.41 -9.57 -3.34
C ALA A 157 0.19 -8.58 -2.34
N GLY A 158 1.50 -8.69 -2.06
CA GLY A 158 2.17 -7.78 -1.12
C GLY A 158 3.48 -8.32 -0.57
N GLY A 159 4.14 -7.54 0.31
CA GLY A 159 5.34 -8.00 0.99
C GLY A 159 5.03 -9.21 1.88
N LEU A 160 5.89 -10.22 1.83
CA LEU A 160 5.69 -11.49 2.53
C LEU A 160 6.39 -11.44 3.89
N THR A 161 5.62 -11.18 4.94
CA THR A 161 6.10 -11.12 6.32
C THR A 161 5.13 -11.82 7.27
N ARG A 162 5.62 -12.20 8.46
CA ARG A 162 4.78 -12.81 9.50
C ARG A 162 3.57 -11.93 9.86
N ASN A 163 3.80 -10.64 9.99
CA ASN A 163 2.78 -9.68 10.39
C ASN A 163 1.75 -9.38 9.30
N ARG A 164 2.06 -9.67 8.05
CA ARG A 164 1.16 -9.55 6.90
C ARG A 164 0.37 -10.83 6.59
N GLY A 165 0.34 -11.77 7.54
CA GLY A 165 -0.57 -12.89 7.55
C GLY A 165 -0.21 -14.06 6.63
N VAL A 166 1.00 -14.10 6.02
CA VAL A 166 1.37 -15.18 5.09
C VAL A 166 1.23 -16.57 5.70
N PHE A 167 1.66 -16.76 6.96
CA PHE A 167 1.50 -18.05 7.66
C PHE A 167 0.05 -18.34 8.08
N LYS A 168 -0.78 -17.29 8.24
CA LYS A 168 -2.23 -17.48 8.44
C LYS A 168 -2.88 -18.02 7.17
N ILE A 169 -2.44 -17.56 5.99
CA ILE A 169 -2.92 -18.08 4.70
C ILE A 169 -2.61 -19.57 4.61
N LEU A 170 -1.36 -20.00 4.90
CA LEU A 170 -0.99 -21.42 4.87
C LEU A 170 -1.81 -22.26 5.84
N LYS A 171 -2.02 -21.75 7.06
CA LYS A 171 -2.84 -22.46 8.05
C LYS A 171 -4.30 -22.58 7.60
N CYS A 172 -4.88 -21.52 7.02
CA CYS A 172 -6.22 -21.56 6.46
C CYS A 172 -6.30 -22.53 5.27
N ALA A 173 -5.32 -22.51 4.36
CA ALA A 173 -5.26 -23.44 3.25
C ALA A 173 -5.25 -24.88 3.72
N SER A 174 -4.53 -25.21 4.82
CA SER A 174 -4.51 -26.56 5.40
C SER A 174 -5.87 -27.00 5.97
N LEU A 175 -6.69 -26.08 6.43
CA LEU A 175 -8.06 -26.36 6.89
C LEU A 175 -9.01 -26.53 5.69
N LEU A 176 -8.91 -25.63 4.72
CA LEU A 176 -9.80 -25.56 3.56
C LEU A 176 -9.63 -26.72 2.58
N LYS A 177 -8.42 -27.23 2.40
CA LYS A 177 -8.15 -28.29 1.41
C LYS A 177 -8.95 -29.59 1.63
N LYS A 178 -9.49 -29.82 2.84
CA LYS A 178 -10.35 -30.98 3.13
C LYS A 178 -11.72 -30.84 2.49
N GLU A 179 -12.25 -29.64 2.49
CA GLU A 179 -13.55 -29.30 1.93
C GLU A 179 -13.45 -28.87 0.45
N PHE A 180 -12.36 -28.17 0.13
CA PHE A 180 -12.06 -27.68 -1.23
C PHE A 180 -10.74 -28.27 -1.74
N PRO A 181 -10.69 -29.56 -2.14
CA PRO A 181 -9.44 -30.24 -2.49
C PRO A 181 -8.75 -29.68 -3.74
N ARG A 182 -9.47 -28.91 -4.55
CA ARG A 182 -8.95 -28.26 -5.78
C ARG A 182 -8.70 -26.76 -5.61
N ILE A 183 -8.79 -26.23 -4.38
CA ILE A 183 -8.54 -24.80 -4.12
C ILE A 183 -7.14 -24.40 -4.58
N LYS A 184 -7.06 -23.24 -5.25
CA LYS A 184 -5.80 -22.66 -5.72
C LYS A 184 -5.64 -21.28 -5.14
N ILE A 185 -4.54 -21.05 -4.43
CA ILE A 185 -4.21 -19.79 -3.77
C ILE A 185 -2.90 -19.26 -4.36
N LEU A 186 -2.97 -18.10 -5.01
CA LEU A 186 -1.80 -17.41 -5.51
C LEU A 186 -1.24 -16.46 -4.45
N ILE A 187 0.04 -16.59 -4.17
CA ILE A 187 0.81 -15.69 -3.31
C ILE A 187 1.82 -14.95 -4.18
N LEU A 188 1.57 -13.65 -4.38
CA LEU A 188 2.40 -12.75 -5.18
C LEU A 188 3.14 -11.79 -4.26
N GLY A 189 4.48 -11.83 -4.26
CA GLY A 189 5.26 -10.90 -3.45
C GLY A 189 6.68 -11.36 -3.19
N LYS A 190 7.41 -10.55 -2.40
CA LYS A 190 8.81 -10.81 -2.08
C LYS A 190 9.02 -11.01 -0.60
N PHE A 191 9.81 -12.03 -0.27
CA PHE A 191 10.40 -12.17 1.07
C PHE A 191 11.61 -11.25 1.18
N HIS A 192 11.68 -10.48 2.27
CA HIS A 192 12.85 -9.66 2.60
C HIS A 192 13.76 -10.35 3.62
N ASP A 193 13.25 -11.40 4.27
CA ASP A 193 13.95 -12.20 5.27
C ASP A 193 14.05 -13.66 4.78
N PRO A 194 15.27 -14.15 4.46
CA PRO A 194 15.46 -15.53 4.01
C PRO A 194 14.99 -16.57 5.02
N GLY A 195 15.01 -16.25 6.33
CA GLY A 195 14.50 -17.15 7.38
C GLY A 195 12.98 -17.30 7.30
N VAL A 196 12.27 -16.22 6.97
CA VAL A 196 10.82 -16.25 6.76
C VAL A 196 10.47 -17.03 5.49
N GLU A 197 11.26 -16.88 4.43
CA GLU A 197 11.07 -17.63 3.18
C GLU A 197 11.28 -19.14 3.38
N LYS A 198 12.36 -19.52 4.09
CA LYS A 198 12.60 -20.92 4.43
C LYS A 198 11.43 -21.51 5.21
N GLU A 199 11.00 -20.84 6.29
CA GLU A 199 9.87 -21.30 7.11
C GLU A 199 8.56 -21.42 6.31
N PHE A 200 8.35 -20.49 5.35
CA PHE A 200 7.20 -20.56 4.45
C PHE A 200 7.24 -21.86 3.63
N ASN A 201 8.37 -22.16 2.97
CA ASN A 201 8.55 -23.35 2.17
C ASN A 201 8.42 -24.64 3.01
N ASP A 202 9.03 -24.67 4.19
CA ASP A 202 8.91 -25.78 5.15
C ASP A 202 7.44 -25.98 5.58
N SER A 203 6.69 -24.90 5.78
CA SER A 203 5.26 -24.94 6.12
C SER A 203 4.39 -25.42 4.96
N VAL A 204 4.67 -25.01 3.74
CA VAL A 204 3.98 -25.52 2.53
C VAL A 204 4.13 -27.03 2.44
N ASN A 205 5.35 -27.53 2.64
CA ASN A 205 5.64 -28.97 2.60
C ASN A 205 4.97 -29.71 3.77
N SER A 206 5.13 -29.23 5.01
CA SER A 206 4.60 -29.90 6.22
C SER A 206 3.06 -29.97 6.23
N TYR A 207 2.39 -28.98 5.66
CA TYR A 207 0.93 -28.98 5.48
C TYR A 207 0.48 -29.68 4.19
N ASN A 208 1.41 -30.20 3.36
CA ASN A 208 1.13 -30.80 2.05
C ASN A 208 0.32 -29.87 1.14
N LEU A 209 0.78 -28.61 0.98
CA LEU A 209 0.08 -27.56 0.22
C LEU A 209 0.66 -27.31 -1.19
N ASN A 210 1.58 -28.15 -1.68
CA ASN A 210 2.25 -27.97 -2.98
C ASN A 210 1.29 -27.90 -4.18
N ALA A 211 0.12 -28.55 -4.10
CA ALA A 211 -0.92 -28.45 -5.13
C ALA A 211 -1.94 -27.33 -4.90
N VAL A 212 -1.83 -26.60 -3.78
CA VAL A 212 -2.77 -25.57 -3.33
C VAL A 212 -2.16 -24.18 -3.43
N ILE A 213 -0.90 -24.03 -3.04
CA ILE A 213 -0.18 -22.76 -2.98
C ILE A 213 0.67 -22.58 -4.22
N TYR A 214 0.43 -21.50 -4.94
CA TYR A 214 1.22 -21.05 -6.07
C TYR A 214 1.95 -19.79 -5.67
N TYR A 215 3.27 -19.82 -5.68
CA TYR A 215 4.11 -18.68 -5.33
C TYR A 215 4.69 -18.05 -6.57
N GLN A 216 4.58 -16.72 -6.65
CA GLN A 216 5.23 -15.89 -7.66
C GLN A 216 5.95 -14.74 -6.96
N GLU A 217 7.23 -14.58 -7.25
CA GLU A 217 7.97 -13.40 -6.80
C GLU A 217 7.40 -12.13 -7.45
N TRP A 218 7.79 -10.96 -6.92
CA TRP A 218 7.28 -9.67 -7.36
C TRP A 218 7.49 -9.46 -8.86
N ILE A 219 6.45 -9.04 -9.53
CA ILE A 219 6.43 -8.71 -10.96
C ILE A 219 6.20 -7.21 -11.14
N PRO A 220 6.50 -6.63 -12.32
CA PRO A 220 6.20 -5.23 -12.62
C PRO A 220 4.75 -4.88 -12.33
N ALA A 221 4.52 -3.66 -11.80
CA ALA A 221 3.20 -3.25 -11.30
C ALA A 221 2.12 -3.32 -12.37
N GLU A 222 2.45 -2.95 -13.61
CA GLU A 222 1.56 -2.98 -14.78
C GLU A 222 1.08 -4.41 -15.14
N LYS A 223 1.82 -5.43 -14.73
CA LYS A 223 1.49 -6.85 -14.99
C LYS A 223 0.68 -7.51 -13.88
N ILE A 224 0.60 -6.89 -12.71
CA ILE A 224 -0.15 -7.45 -11.57
C ILE A 224 -1.62 -7.69 -11.94
N GLY A 225 -2.22 -6.77 -12.70
CA GLY A 225 -3.59 -6.86 -13.16
C GLY A 225 -3.93 -8.17 -13.90
N LEU A 226 -2.97 -8.75 -14.64
CA LEU A 226 -3.15 -10.03 -15.32
C LEU A 226 -3.50 -11.15 -14.33
N LEU A 227 -2.77 -11.23 -13.23
CA LEU A 227 -3.00 -12.25 -12.18
C LEU A 227 -4.22 -11.92 -11.31
N LEU A 228 -4.50 -10.64 -11.08
CA LEU A 228 -5.73 -10.23 -10.39
C LEU A 228 -6.96 -10.71 -11.17
N LYS A 229 -7.04 -10.48 -12.48
CA LYS A 229 -8.15 -10.96 -13.33
C LYS A 229 -8.29 -12.49 -13.40
N ARG A 230 -7.28 -13.25 -13.03
CA ARG A 230 -7.30 -14.70 -12.95
C ARG A 230 -7.72 -15.22 -11.57
N SER A 231 -7.95 -14.32 -10.63
CA SER A 231 -8.31 -14.63 -9.26
C SER A 231 -9.76 -14.27 -8.97
N ARG A 232 -10.41 -14.99 -8.04
CA ARG A 232 -11.81 -14.76 -7.69
C ARG A 232 -11.93 -13.79 -6.51
N PHE A 233 -11.10 -13.94 -5.47
CA PHE A 233 -11.13 -13.10 -4.27
C PHE A 233 -9.73 -12.64 -3.87
N GLY A 234 -9.63 -11.38 -3.41
CA GLY A 234 -8.42 -10.82 -2.83
C GLY A 234 -8.33 -11.09 -1.33
N LEU A 235 -7.12 -11.39 -0.82
CA LEU A 235 -6.85 -11.53 0.60
C LEU A 235 -6.09 -10.33 1.14
N TRP A 236 -6.60 -9.73 2.23
CA TRP A 236 -5.89 -8.70 2.98
C TRP A 236 -5.88 -9.07 4.47
N LEU A 237 -4.91 -9.90 4.84
CA LEU A 237 -4.75 -10.42 6.18
C LEU A 237 -3.51 -9.83 6.84
N PHE A 238 -3.67 -9.26 8.03
CA PHE A 238 -2.55 -8.69 8.78
C PHE A 238 -2.81 -8.80 10.28
N ASN A 239 -1.74 -8.73 11.08
CA ASN A 239 -1.86 -8.71 12.53
C ASN A 239 -2.52 -7.40 12.98
N PRO A 240 -3.73 -7.43 13.59
CA PRO A 240 -4.45 -6.22 14.00
C PRO A 240 -3.73 -5.42 15.10
N GLY A 241 -2.75 -6.00 15.78
CA GLY A 241 -1.84 -5.28 16.69
C GLY A 241 -0.91 -4.29 15.99
N MET A 242 -0.79 -4.35 14.67
CA MET A 242 -0.03 -3.37 13.89
C MET A 242 -0.87 -2.11 13.62
N LYS A 243 -0.75 -1.12 14.50
CA LYS A 243 -1.54 0.12 14.45
C LYS A 243 -1.46 0.81 13.08
N ARG A 244 -0.28 0.91 12.48
CA ARG A 244 -0.10 1.56 11.16
C ARG A 244 -0.91 0.87 10.06
N MET A 245 -0.95 -0.45 10.03
CA MET A 245 -1.74 -1.19 9.04
C MET A 245 -3.25 -1.10 9.28
N SER A 246 -3.66 -0.87 10.53
CA SER A 246 -5.08 -0.69 10.88
C SER A 246 -5.61 0.70 10.49
N LEU A 247 -4.73 1.70 10.34
CA LEU A 247 -5.08 3.10 10.04
C LEU A 247 -4.81 3.50 8.58
N ALA A 248 -3.91 2.80 7.89
CA ALA A 248 -3.57 3.12 6.50
C ALA A 248 -4.54 2.45 5.53
N THR A 249 -5.05 3.22 4.57
CA THR A 249 -5.83 2.67 3.44
C THR A 249 -4.91 1.79 2.59
N PRO A 250 -5.18 0.48 2.48
CA PRO A 250 -4.27 -0.43 1.80
C PRO A 250 -4.47 -0.34 0.28
N LEU A 251 -3.47 0.19 -0.43
CA LEU A 251 -3.45 0.25 -1.89
C LEU A 251 -3.86 -1.10 -2.54
N LYS A 252 -3.39 -2.21 -1.98
CA LYS A 252 -3.72 -3.56 -2.51
C LYS A 252 -5.19 -3.90 -2.49
N VAL A 253 -5.95 -3.44 -1.48
CA VAL A 253 -7.41 -3.63 -1.44
C VAL A 253 -8.08 -2.82 -2.55
N LEU A 254 -7.59 -1.61 -2.79
CA LEU A 254 -8.12 -0.76 -3.86
C LEU A 254 -7.77 -1.32 -5.24
N GLU A 255 -6.56 -1.87 -5.41
CA GLU A 255 -6.18 -2.59 -6.64
C GLU A 255 -7.05 -3.84 -6.86
N TYR A 256 -7.40 -4.57 -5.79
CA TYR A 256 -8.36 -5.67 -5.90
C TYR A 256 -9.72 -5.17 -6.39
N PHE A 257 -10.24 -4.08 -5.83
CA PHE A 257 -11.51 -3.51 -6.29
C PHE A 257 -11.44 -3.08 -7.76
N ALA A 258 -10.36 -2.41 -8.18
CA ALA A 258 -10.18 -2.00 -9.58
C ALA A 258 -10.14 -3.20 -10.54
N ALA A 259 -9.67 -4.37 -10.08
CA ALA A 259 -9.71 -5.61 -10.85
C ALA A 259 -11.04 -6.39 -10.72
N GLY A 260 -12.02 -5.88 -9.96
CA GLY A 260 -13.29 -6.53 -9.72
C GLY A 260 -13.23 -7.68 -8.71
N LEU A 261 -12.23 -7.73 -7.83
CA LEU A 261 -12.08 -8.77 -6.83
C LEU A 261 -12.69 -8.33 -5.49
N PRO A 262 -13.75 -9.00 -5.01
CA PRO A 262 -14.18 -8.86 -3.64
C PRO A 262 -13.11 -9.33 -2.65
N VAL A 263 -13.05 -8.69 -1.47
CA VAL A 263 -11.93 -8.88 -0.54
C VAL A 263 -12.35 -9.58 0.75
N ILE A 264 -11.54 -10.54 1.18
CA ILE A 264 -11.63 -11.14 2.51
C ILE A 264 -10.55 -10.50 3.38
N SER A 265 -10.96 -9.83 4.46
CA SER A 265 -10.05 -9.06 5.30
C SER A 265 -10.32 -9.21 6.79
N ILE A 266 -9.35 -8.77 7.57
CA ILE A 266 -9.48 -8.68 9.03
C ILE A 266 -10.38 -7.49 9.39
N LYS A 267 -11.28 -7.70 10.36
CA LYS A 267 -12.19 -6.66 10.85
C LYS A 267 -11.41 -5.59 11.61
N THR A 268 -11.39 -4.38 11.07
CA THR A 268 -10.95 -3.14 11.72
C THR A 268 -11.96 -2.04 11.41
N PRO A 269 -11.97 -0.89 12.11
CA PRO A 269 -12.86 0.22 11.76
C PRO A 269 -12.72 0.64 10.30
N LEU A 270 -11.49 0.80 9.80
CA LEU A 270 -11.20 1.17 8.41
C LEU A 270 -11.73 0.12 7.42
N MET A 271 -11.45 -1.17 7.65
CA MET A 271 -11.94 -2.24 6.75
C MET A 271 -13.47 -2.38 6.84
N THR A 272 -14.09 -2.08 7.97
CA THR A 272 -15.55 -2.07 8.09
C THR A 272 -16.15 -0.98 7.21
N SER A 273 -15.62 0.23 7.26
CA SER A 273 -16.09 1.33 6.40
C SER A 273 -15.83 1.07 4.91
N LEU A 274 -14.69 0.47 4.57
CA LEU A 274 -14.30 0.24 3.19
C LEU A 274 -15.01 -0.96 2.57
N ILE A 275 -15.10 -2.08 3.27
CA ILE A 275 -15.58 -3.37 2.74
C ILE A 275 -17.03 -3.64 3.12
N ALA A 276 -17.35 -3.60 4.43
CA ALA A 276 -18.68 -4.04 4.88
C ALA A 276 -19.78 -3.06 4.50
N TYR A 277 -19.60 -1.75 4.67
CA TYR A 277 -20.61 -0.77 4.32
C TYR A 277 -20.87 -0.69 2.82
N ASN A 278 -19.86 -0.98 2.00
CA ASN A 278 -20.00 -0.98 0.55
C ASN A 278 -20.34 -2.37 -0.02
N LYS A 279 -20.44 -3.42 0.81
CA LYS A 279 -20.71 -4.80 0.41
C LYS A 279 -19.71 -5.32 -0.64
N LEU A 280 -18.41 -5.11 -0.39
CA LEU A 280 -17.29 -5.43 -1.31
C LEU A 280 -16.49 -6.66 -0.88
N GLY A 281 -17.03 -7.47 0.01
CA GLY A 281 -16.35 -8.65 0.51
C GLY A 281 -16.78 -9.05 1.91
N MET A 282 -15.94 -9.78 2.60
CA MET A 282 -16.21 -10.33 3.93
C MET A 282 -15.12 -9.99 4.93
N LEU A 283 -15.52 -9.69 6.17
CA LEU A 283 -14.65 -9.42 7.30
C LEU A 283 -14.68 -10.54 8.32
N CYS A 284 -13.49 -10.89 8.85
CA CYS A 284 -13.34 -11.93 9.86
C CYS A 284 -12.41 -11.52 10.99
N LYS A 285 -12.35 -12.30 12.07
CA LYS A 285 -11.36 -12.13 13.14
C LYS A 285 -10.00 -12.69 12.69
N TYR A 286 -8.91 -12.21 13.29
CA TYR A 286 -7.54 -12.68 13.00
C TYR A 286 -7.25 -14.04 13.67
N HIS A 287 -8.11 -15.00 13.43
CA HIS A 287 -7.95 -16.38 13.86
C HIS A 287 -8.09 -17.32 12.66
N SER A 288 -7.24 -18.34 12.54
CA SER A 288 -7.15 -19.14 11.31
C SER A 288 -8.46 -19.85 10.95
N ARG A 289 -9.27 -20.25 11.94
CA ARG A 289 -10.58 -20.86 11.70
C ARG A 289 -11.58 -19.84 11.19
N ASP A 290 -11.68 -18.66 11.84
CA ASP A 290 -12.60 -17.60 11.39
C ASP A 290 -12.27 -17.13 9.96
N ILE A 291 -10.96 -17.07 9.62
CA ILE A 291 -10.53 -16.73 8.25
C ILE A 291 -10.91 -17.86 7.27
N ALA A 292 -10.69 -19.11 7.64
CA ALA A 292 -11.06 -20.26 6.80
C ALA A 292 -12.58 -20.32 6.57
N ASP A 293 -13.38 -20.10 7.61
CA ASP A 293 -14.84 -20.06 7.52
C ASP A 293 -15.34 -18.93 6.61
N ALA A 294 -14.73 -17.73 6.71
CA ALA A 294 -15.02 -16.61 5.82
C ALA A 294 -14.68 -16.95 4.36
N ILE A 295 -13.51 -17.57 4.12
CA ILE A 295 -13.12 -18.02 2.78
C ILE A 295 -14.11 -19.07 2.27
N ALA A 296 -14.45 -20.09 3.07
CA ALA A 296 -15.40 -21.12 2.69
C ALA A 296 -16.78 -20.55 2.32
N THR A 297 -17.26 -19.58 3.10
CA THR A 297 -18.51 -18.85 2.81
C THR A 297 -18.46 -18.15 1.47
N MET A 298 -17.37 -17.43 1.19
CA MET A 298 -17.19 -16.72 -0.08
C MET A 298 -17.05 -17.68 -1.26
N LEU A 299 -16.35 -18.82 -1.08
CA LEU A 299 -16.22 -19.83 -2.14
C LEU A 299 -17.54 -20.52 -2.52
N LYS A 300 -18.46 -20.66 -1.54
CA LYS A 300 -19.80 -21.24 -1.74
C LYS A 300 -20.83 -20.23 -2.26
N MET A 301 -20.45 -18.96 -2.38
CA MET A 301 -21.35 -17.89 -2.85
C MET A 301 -21.87 -18.23 -4.25
N PRO A 302 -23.19 -18.08 -4.50
CA PRO A 302 -23.77 -18.19 -5.84
C PRO A 302 -23.10 -17.26 -6.84
N GLU A 303 -23.00 -17.68 -8.08
CA GLU A 303 -22.23 -16.95 -9.11
C GLU A 303 -22.85 -15.58 -9.42
N ASP A 304 -24.15 -15.45 -9.38
CA ASP A 304 -24.86 -14.17 -9.56
C ASP A 304 -24.57 -13.17 -8.44
N GLU A 305 -24.49 -13.63 -7.19
CA GLU A 305 -24.10 -12.81 -6.04
C GLU A 305 -22.63 -12.36 -6.15
N TYR A 306 -21.72 -13.28 -6.55
CA TYR A 306 -20.32 -12.97 -6.81
C TYR A 306 -20.19 -11.91 -7.89
N LEU A 307 -20.85 -12.10 -9.04
CA LEU A 307 -20.80 -11.15 -10.15
C LEU A 307 -21.36 -9.77 -9.77
N ALA A 308 -22.43 -9.74 -8.98
CA ALA A 308 -22.98 -8.49 -8.45
C ALA A 308 -21.97 -7.78 -7.49
N MET A 309 -21.27 -8.53 -6.65
CA MET A 309 -20.24 -7.98 -5.75
C MET A 309 -19.02 -7.51 -6.53
N SER A 310 -18.58 -8.26 -7.53
CA SER A 310 -17.49 -7.92 -8.42
C SER A 310 -17.76 -6.61 -9.18
N ARG A 311 -18.96 -6.46 -9.74
CA ARG A 311 -19.37 -5.19 -10.38
C ARG A 311 -19.32 -4.01 -9.43
N ARG A 312 -19.82 -4.15 -8.21
CA ARG A 312 -19.73 -3.09 -7.19
C ARG A 312 -18.28 -2.71 -6.86
N CYS A 313 -17.35 -3.67 -6.86
CA CYS A 313 -15.93 -3.37 -6.69
C CYS A 313 -15.40 -2.45 -7.78
N ILE A 314 -15.72 -2.74 -9.04
CA ILE A 314 -15.33 -1.92 -10.20
C ILE A 314 -15.97 -0.53 -10.11
N GLU A 315 -17.28 -0.45 -9.91
CA GLU A 315 -18.03 0.80 -9.83
C GLU A 315 -17.50 1.74 -8.76
N ILE A 316 -17.19 1.22 -7.57
CA ILE A 316 -16.66 2.06 -6.47
C ILE A 316 -15.19 2.46 -6.73
N SER A 317 -14.41 1.63 -7.40
CA SER A 317 -13.05 1.97 -7.82
C SER A 317 -13.08 3.11 -8.83
N GLU A 318 -13.91 3.01 -9.87
CA GLU A 318 -14.04 4.01 -10.92
C GLU A 318 -14.64 5.34 -10.44
N SER A 319 -15.59 5.28 -9.51
CA SER A 319 -16.28 6.49 -9.03
C SER A 319 -15.60 7.19 -7.86
N ARG A 320 -14.77 6.48 -7.07
CA ARG A 320 -14.28 7.02 -5.80
C ARG A 320 -12.82 6.70 -5.47
N PHE A 321 -12.33 5.50 -5.76
CA PHE A 321 -11.03 5.02 -5.28
C PHE A 321 -10.01 4.94 -6.41
N ASN A 322 -9.92 6.01 -7.20
CA ASN A 322 -8.92 6.20 -8.25
C ASN A 322 -8.20 7.53 -8.06
N TRP A 323 -7.00 7.65 -8.61
CA TRP A 323 -6.17 8.85 -8.51
C TRP A 323 -6.85 10.07 -9.15
N GLU A 324 -7.52 9.88 -10.26
CA GLU A 324 -8.19 10.93 -11.03
C GLU A 324 -9.27 11.63 -10.18
N SER A 325 -9.89 10.93 -9.24
CA SER A 325 -10.87 11.51 -8.30
C SER A 325 -10.25 12.51 -7.31
N LEU A 326 -8.93 12.46 -7.12
CA LEU A 326 -8.20 13.33 -6.19
C LEU A 326 -7.64 14.59 -6.89
N GLU A 327 -7.43 14.54 -8.21
CA GLU A 327 -6.80 15.60 -8.98
C GLU A 327 -7.47 16.98 -8.83
N PRO A 328 -8.81 17.11 -8.83
CA PRO A 328 -9.44 18.44 -8.68
C PRO A 328 -9.09 19.12 -7.36
N ALA A 329 -9.03 18.35 -6.26
CA ALA A 329 -8.65 18.89 -4.95
C ALA A 329 -7.15 19.22 -4.88
N LEU A 330 -6.30 18.40 -5.50
CA LEU A 330 -4.86 18.62 -5.60
C LEU A 330 -4.55 19.87 -6.42
N PHE A 331 -5.12 20.02 -7.60
CA PHE A 331 -4.91 21.20 -8.45
C PHE A 331 -5.41 22.46 -7.79
N LYS A 332 -6.60 22.45 -7.16
CA LYS A 332 -7.11 23.58 -6.40
C LYS A 332 -6.14 24.02 -5.28
N LEU A 333 -5.51 23.07 -4.58
CA LEU A 333 -4.53 23.39 -3.56
C LEU A 333 -3.25 24.00 -4.18
N ILE A 334 -2.76 23.42 -5.29
CA ILE A 334 -1.57 23.92 -5.99
C ILE A 334 -1.82 25.35 -6.49
N ASP A 335 -2.93 25.62 -7.14
CA ASP A 335 -3.32 26.95 -7.62
C ASP A 335 -3.42 27.97 -6.47
N HIS A 336 -3.87 27.54 -5.30
CA HIS A 336 -3.98 28.41 -4.12
C HIS A 336 -2.61 28.81 -3.54
N ILE A 337 -1.61 27.95 -3.64
CA ILE A 337 -0.29 28.21 -3.06
C ILE A 337 0.70 28.84 -4.06
N LEU A 338 0.52 28.70 -5.38
CA LEU A 338 1.34 29.38 -6.40
C LEU A 338 0.92 30.84 -6.56
#